data_07ed1bdb7f1f4dcec9eaf057c97bfcf1
#
_entry.id   07ed1bdb7f1f4dcec9eaf057c97bfcf1
#
_cell.length_a   1.000
_cell.length_b   1.000
_cell.length_c   1.000
_cell.angle_alpha   90.00
_cell.angle_beta   90.00
_cell.angle_gamma   90.00
#
_symmetry.space_group_name_H-M   'P 1'
#
loop_
_entity.id
_entity.type
_entity.pdbx_description
1 polymer ?
#
loop_
_entity_poly.entity_id
_entity_poly.type
_entity_poly.pdbx_seq_one_letter_code
_entity_poly.pdbx_strand_id
1 'polypeptide(L)'
;MRLKYDSKALRRAQDVTEFGRVAVMFGGDSTEREISLLSGNAVLAALERRNVDAHAFDPRDKPLAALLDEKFDRVWIALHGPGGEDGTLQGALDYLGVPYTGSGVMGSAIGMDKLRTKRLAQAIGVATADSMVLTGPQDLDQALERLKLPLIVKPATQGSSVGMSKVERAEDFLAAYEAAAAVDDVVFAEQWITGGEYTVPILQGRALPSIRIETPKKFYDYEAKYFRDDTKYHCPSGLSAPAEQHLANLALAAFDAAGAEGWGRADFMADATGRPLLLEINTVPGMTDHSLVPMAARAVGIDFEELCWRVLETSFTRQKA
;
A
#
# COMPACT_ATOMS: atom_id res chain seq x y z
N MET A 1 -14.19 10.59 18.58
CA MET A 1 -13.45 11.86 18.39
C MET A 1 -13.33 12.09 16.89
N ARG A 2 -14.10 12.99 16.29
CA ARG A 2 -13.98 13.28 14.85
C ARG A 2 -12.75 14.15 14.67
N LEU A 3 -11.66 13.58 14.17
CA LEU A 3 -10.53 14.37 13.67
C LEU A 3 -11.05 15.24 12.52
N LYS A 4 -11.00 16.55 12.71
CA LYS A 4 -11.33 17.51 11.68
C LYS A 4 -10.19 17.51 10.67
N TYR A 5 -10.35 16.75 9.58
CA TYR A 5 -9.55 17.00 8.38
C TYR A 5 -9.76 18.47 8.00
N ASP A 6 -8.69 19.20 7.82
CA ASP A 6 -8.76 20.61 7.46
C ASP A 6 -9.37 20.71 6.04
N SER A 7 -10.67 21.04 6.02
CA SER A 7 -11.39 21.27 4.77
C SER A 7 -10.80 22.41 3.92
N LYS A 8 -9.89 23.22 4.48
CA LYS A 8 -9.17 24.27 3.77
C LYS A 8 -8.04 23.71 2.90
N ALA A 9 -7.37 22.61 3.30
CA ALA A 9 -6.36 21.96 2.47
C ALA A 9 -6.99 21.34 1.22
N LEU A 10 -8.14 20.67 1.36
CA LEU A 10 -8.91 20.12 0.23
C LEU A 10 -9.45 21.20 -0.72
N ARG A 11 -9.80 22.40 -0.22
CA ARG A 11 -10.24 23.53 -1.06
C ARG A 11 -9.08 24.17 -1.81
N ARG A 12 -7.87 24.19 -1.24
CA ARG A 12 -6.69 24.72 -1.95
C ARG A 12 -6.28 23.83 -3.11
N ALA A 13 -6.42 22.51 -3.00
CA ALA A 13 -6.12 21.59 -4.09
C ALA A 13 -7.06 21.75 -5.30
N GLN A 14 -8.32 22.18 -5.10
CA GLN A 14 -9.29 22.40 -6.17
C GLN A 14 -9.02 23.66 -7.01
N ASP A 15 -8.23 24.62 -6.50
CA ASP A 15 -7.90 25.89 -7.17
C ASP A 15 -6.50 25.89 -7.81
N VAL A 16 -5.77 24.74 -7.76
CA VAL A 16 -4.40 24.67 -8.28
C VAL A 16 -4.43 24.38 -9.77
N THR A 17 -3.94 25.34 -10.56
CA THR A 17 -3.74 25.21 -12.00
C THR A 17 -2.29 24.90 -12.38
N GLU A 18 -1.34 25.02 -11.44
CA GLU A 18 0.09 24.86 -11.72
C GLU A 18 0.80 24.04 -10.64
N PHE A 19 1.37 22.91 -11.05
CA PHE A 19 2.19 22.08 -10.17
C PHE A 19 3.68 22.47 -10.15
N GLY A 20 4.10 23.33 -11.06
CA GLY A 20 5.51 23.55 -11.34
C GLY A 20 6.14 22.35 -12.01
N ARG A 21 7.46 22.20 -11.91
CA ARG A 21 8.22 21.10 -12.48
C ARG A 21 8.15 19.87 -11.59
N VAL A 22 7.61 18.77 -12.11
CA VAL A 22 7.31 17.54 -11.36
C VAL A 22 8.30 16.43 -11.70
N ALA A 23 8.99 15.89 -10.70
CA ALA A 23 9.73 14.64 -10.85
C ALA A 23 8.79 13.45 -10.63
N VAL A 24 8.56 12.63 -11.64
CA VAL A 24 7.93 11.32 -11.47
C VAL A 24 9.04 10.35 -11.10
N MET A 25 9.09 9.94 -9.84
CA MET A 25 10.18 9.15 -9.29
C MET A 25 9.82 7.67 -9.30
N PHE A 26 10.54 6.89 -10.11
CA PHE A 26 10.31 5.46 -10.31
C PHE A 26 11.61 4.72 -10.63
N GLY A 27 11.58 3.39 -10.65
CA GLY A 27 12.75 2.54 -10.81
C GLY A 27 13.35 2.17 -9.45
N GLY A 28 14.46 2.79 -9.05
CA GLY A 28 15.16 2.49 -7.79
C GLY A 28 15.82 1.12 -7.76
N ASP A 29 16.26 0.66 -6.57
CA ASP A 29 17.05 -0.57 -6.41
C ASP A 29 16.29 -1.73 -5.76
N SER A 30 14.99 -1.56 -5.44
CA SER A 30 14.20 -2.62 -4.82
C SER A 30 13.94 -3.80 -5.76
N THR A 31 13.55 -4.94 -5.20
CA THR A 31 13.11 -6.11 -5.98
C THR A 31 11.85 -5.84 -6.82
N GLU A 32 11.13 -4.74 -6.54
CA GLU A 32 9.92 -4.33 -7.25
C GLU A 32 10.19 -3.30 -8.37
N ARG A 33 11.47 -3.11 -8.75
CA ARG A 33 11.89 -2.16 -9.78
C ARG A 33 11.09 -2.26 -11.09
N GLU A 34 10.83 -3.46 -11.58
CA GLU A 34 10.10 -3.63 -12.85
C GLU A 34 8.69 -3.06 -12.79
N ILE A 35 7.99 -3.28 -11.69
CA ILE A 35 6.64 -2.75 -11.47
C ILE A 35 6.68 -1.23 -11.27
N SER A 36 7.72 -0.73 -10.59
CA SER A 36 7.94 0.70 -10.44
C SER A 36 8.17 1.40 -11.79
N LEU A 37 8.95 0.79 -12.69
CA LEU A 37 9.15 1.30 -14.04
C LEU A 37 7.84 1.32 -14.85
N LEU A 38 7.03 0.27 -14.79
CA LEU A 38 5.73 0.22 -15.44
C LEU A 38 4.77 1.29 -14.91
N SER A 39 4.61 1.37 -13.58
CA SER A 39 3.75 2.35 -12.92
C SER A 39 4.20 3.78 -13.21
N GLY A 40 5.50 4.06 -13.07
CA GLY A 40 6.06 5.40 -13.26
C GLY A 40 5.94 5.90 -14.70
N ASN A 41 6.21 5.06 -15.70
CA ASN A 41 6.03 5.42 -17.10
C ASN A 41 4.56 5.69 -17.44
N ALA A 42 3.62 4.90 -16.90
CA ALA A 42 2.20 5.13 -17.10
C ALA A 42 1.75 6.47 -16.47
N VAL A 43 2.20 6.77 -15.26
CA VAL A 43 1.93 8.04 -14.57
C VAL A 43 2.53 9.22 -15.33
N LEU A 44 3.79 9.13 -15.74
CA LEU A 44 4.47 10.18 -16.50
C LEU A 44 3.68 10.53 -17.76
N ALA A 45 3.34 9.54 -18.57
CA ALA A 45 2.57 9.74 -19.79
C ALA A 45 1.16 10.33 -19.52
N ALA A 46 0.52 9.96 -18.40
CA ALA A 46 -0.78 10.51 -18.01
C ALA A 46 -0.69 11.99 -17.62
N LEU A 47 0.34 12.38 -16.86
CA LEU A 47 0.59 13.76 -16.46
C LEU A 47 0.97 14.65 -17.68
N GLU A 48 1.78 14.14 -18.60
CA GLU A 48 2.13 14.83 -19.85
C GLU A 48 0.88 15.09 -20.72
N ARG A 49 -0.04 14.12 -20.84
CA ARG A 49 -1.33 14.32 -21.55
C ARG A 49 -2.19 15.40 -20.93
N ARG A 50 -2.00 15.69 -19.64
CA ARG A 50 -2.66 16.80 -18.94
C ARG A 50 -1.84 18.10 -18.92
N ASN A 51 -0.79 18.19 -19.71
CA ASN A 51 0.10 19.33 -19.82
C ASN A 51 0.82 19.70 -18.49
N VAL A 52 1.06 18.73 -17.62
CA VAL A 52 1.93 18.90 -16.45
C VAL A 52 3.39 18.85 -16.93
N ASP A 53 4.24 19.74 -16.45
CA ASP A 53 5.70 19.72 -16.70
C ASP A 53 6.34 18.59 -15.87
N ALA A 54 6.11 17.34 -16.33
CA ALA A 54 6.50 16.12 -15.65
C ALA A 54 7.72 15.48 -16.32
N HIS A 55 8.66 14.99 -15.52
CA HIS A 55 9.92 14.39 -15.99
C HIS A 55 10.24 13.12 -15.21
N ALA A 56 10.81 12.14 -15.90
CA ALA A 56 11.28 10.91 -15.26
C ALA A 56 12.47 11.18 -14.33
N PHE A 57 12.45 10.58 -13.14
CA PHE A 57 13.56 10.61 -12.21
C PHE A 57 13.76 9.22 -11.60
N ASP A 58 14.87 8.57 -11.94
CA ASP A 58 15.26 7.29 -11.34
C ASP A 58 16.38 7.55 -10.32
N PRO A 59 16.15 7.30 -9.02
CA PRO A 59 17.17 7.53 -7.98
C PRO A 59 18.35 6.56 -8.07
N ARG A 60 18.25 5.50 -8.86
CA ARG A 60 19.39 4.63 -9.20
C ARG A 60 20.40 5.33 -10.11
N ASP A 61 19.89 6.16 -11.03
CA ASP A 61 20.71 6.81 -12.05
C ASP A 61 21.15 8.22 -11.63
N LYS A 62 20.38 8.88 -10.74
CA LYS A 62 20.61 10.25 -10.29
C LYS A 62 20.56 10.35 -8.76
N PRO A 63 21.48 11.08 -8.11
CA PRO A 63 21.39 11.35 -6.67
C PRO A 63 20.20 12.27 -6.37
N LEU A 64 19.59 12.12 -5.18
CA LEU A 64 18.42 12.95 -4.79
C LEU A 64 18.73 14.46 -4.79
N ALA A 65 19.99 14.88 -4.59
CA ALA A 65 20.40 16.28 -4.68
C ALA A 65 20.10 16.88 -6.06
N ALA A 66 20.09 16.08 -7.12
CA ALA A 66 19.73 16.53 -8.48
C ALA A 66 18.30 17.09 -8.57
N LEU A 67 17.40 16.77 -7.63
CA LEU A 67 16.08 17.40 -7.54
C LEU A 67 16.18 18.92 -7.37
N LEU A 68 17.13 19.40 -6.57
CA LEU A 68 17.37 20.82 -6.34
C LEU A 68 18.12 21.47 -7.51
N ASP A 69 19.14 20.79 -8.03
CA ASP A 69 19.95 21.28 -9.15
C ASP A 69 19.12 21.45 -10.42
N GLU A 70 18.21 20.52 -10.69
CA GLU A 70 17.28 20.53 -11.82
C GLU A 70 15.99 21.32 -11.51
N LYS A 71 15.88 21.92 -10.33
CA LYS A 71 14.77 22.79 -9.89
C LYS A 71 13.39 22.14 -9.96
N PHE A 72 13.27 20.91 -9.46
CA PHE A 72 11.97 20.29 -9.30
C PHE A 72 11.19 20.91 -8.12
N ASP A 73 9.93 21.24 -8.36
CA ASP A 73 9.04 21.82 -7.36
C ASP A 73 8.39 20.76 -6.48
N ARG A 74 8.25 19.53 -7.00
CA ARG A 74 7.62 18.41 -6.28
C ARG A 74 7.94 17.06 -6.89
N VAL A 75 7.64 16.00 -6.13
CA VAL A 75 7.84 14.61 -6.53
C VAL A 75 6.51 13.85 -6.55
N TRP A 76 6.23 13.15 -7.65
CA TRP A 76 5.24 12.08 -7.71
C TRP A 76 5.96 10.76 -7.41
N ILE A 77 5.67 10.10 -6.27
CA ILE A 77 6.36 8.86 -5.89
C ILE A 77 5.66 7.66 -6.50
N ALA A 78 6.37 6.91 -7.37
CA ALA A 78 5.98 5.63 -7.96
C ALA A 78 7.03 4.54 -7.69
N LEU A 79 7.85 4.72 -6.65
CA LEU A 79 8.79 3.70 -6.17
C LEU A 79 8.07 2.71 -5.28
N HIS A 80 8.29 1.42 -5.49
CA HIS A 80 7.70 0.34 -4.71
C HIS A 80 8.75 -0.37 -3.85
N GLY A 81 8.30 -0.90 -2.71
CA GLY A 81 9.12 -1.63 -1.77
C GLY A 81 10.07 -0.76 -0.94
N PRO A 82 11.09 -1.39 -0.30
CA PRO A 82 12.07 -0.69 0.53
C PRO A 82 12.76 0.47 -0.20
N GLY A 83 12.94 1.59 0.51
CA GLY A 83 13.49 2.84 -0.05
C GLY A 83 12.46 3.74 -0.74
N GLY A 84 11.26 3.22 -1.10
CA GLY A 84 10.19 4.00 -1.69
C GLY A 84 8.95 4.12 -0.80
N GLU A 85 8.63 3.07 -0.04
CA GLU A 85 7.41 2.94 0.76
C GLU A 85 7.66 2.91 2.27
N ASP A 86 8.90 2.91 2.72
CA ASP A 86 9.32 2.70 4.11
C ASP A 86 9.58 3.98 4.93
N GLY A 87 9.37 5.14 4.33
CA GLY A 87 9.64 6.44 4.96
C GLY A 87 11.05 6.99 4.71
N THR A 88 11.97 6.20 4.18
CA THR A 88 13.36 6.63 3.92
C THR A 88 13.41 7.75 2.88
N LEU A 89 12.79 7.55 1.72
CA LEU A 89 12.68 8.58 0.69
C LEU A 89 11.93 9.81 1.20
N GLN A 90 10.81 9.58 1.87
CA GLN A 90 9.97 10.65 2.41
C GLN A 90 10.75 11.55 3.37
N GLY A 91 11.58 10.94 4.25
CA GLY A 91 12.46 11.69 5.16
C GLY A 91 13.54 12.49 4.43
N ALA A 92 14.11 11.95 3.37
CA ALA A 92 15.06 12.67 2.53
C ALA A 92 14.41 13.86 1.81
N LEU A 93 13.21 13.70 1.26
CA LEU A 93 12.46 14.76 0.60
C LEU A 93 12.01 15.84 1.58
N ASP A 94 11.57 15.45 2.80
CA ASP A 94 11.25 16.40 3.89
C ASP A 94 12.49 17.24 4.28
N TYR A 95 13.66 16.62 4.38
CA TYR A 95 14.92 17.31 4.67
C TYR A 95 15.33 18.27 3.56
N LEU A 96 15.16 17.88 2.30
CA LEU A 96 15.43 18.71 1.13
C LEU A 96 14.38 19.80 0.93
N GLY A 97 13.25 19.74 1.62
CA GLY A 97 12.14 20.69 1.46
C GLY A 97 11.37 20.53 0.14
N VAL A 98 11.43 19.35 -0.48
CA VAL A 98 10.73 19.03 -1.74
C VAL A 98 9.42 18.33 -1.43
N PRO A 99 8.25 18.93 -1.72
CA PRO A 99 6.95 18.30 -1.53
C PRO A 99 6.77 17.04 -2.39
N TYR A 100 6.00 16.07 -1.90
CA TYR A 100 5.77 14.81 -2.60
C TYR A 100 4.35 14.26 -2.38
N THR A 101 3.94 13.31 -3.21
CA THR A 101 2.62 12.68 -3.14
C THR A 101 2.52 11.65 -2.02
N GLY A 102 1.33 11.52 -1.43
CA GLY A 102 0.99 10.41 -0.53
C GLY A 102 1.47 10.59 0.91
N SER A 103 1.74 9.49 1.57
CA SER A 103 2.07 9.42 2.99
C SER A 103 3.45 9.98 3.31
N GLY A 104 3.59 10.57 4.51
CA GLY A 104 4.89 11.01 5.03
C GLY A 104 5.67 9.89 5.69
N VAL A 105 6.77 10.25 6.35
CA VAL A 105 7.70 9.33 7.01
C VAL A 105 6.98 8.33 7.91
N MET A 106 6.15 8.82 8.83
CA MET A 106 5.46 7.96 9.80
C MET A 106 4.47 7.01 9.12
N GLY A 107 3.61 7.52 8.23
CA GLY A 107 2.61 6.71 7.54
C GLY A 107 3.22 5.66 6.65
N SER A 108 4.31 5.98 5.94
CA SER A 108 5.06 5.06 5.11
C SER A 108 5.75 3.98 5.95
N ALA A 109 6.49 4.36 7.00
CA ALA A 109 7.19 3.41 7.85
C ALA A 109 6.24 2.45 8.60
N ILE A 110 5.10 2.94 9.09
CA ILE A 110 4.10 2.11 9.75
C ILE A 110 3.38 1.23 8.72
N GLY A 111 2.98 1.79 7.57
CA GLY A 111 2.31 1.04 6.50
C GLY A 111 3.13 -0.14 6.00
N MET A 112 4.45 0.03 5.90
CA MET A 112 5.37 -1.03 5.50
C MET A 112 5.51 -2.13 6.57
N ASP A 113 5.36 -1.80 7.86
CA ASP A 113 5.48 -2.76 8.97
C ASP A 113 4.11 -3.39 9.32
N LYS A 114 3.90 -4.61 8.86
CA LYS A 114 2.66 -5.36 9.07
C LYS A 114 2.31 -5.54 10.55
N LEU A 115 3.31 -5.76 11.41
CA LEU A 115 3.06 -5.96 12.85
C LEU A 115 2.66 -4.67 13.54
N ARG A 116 3.31 -3.54 13.25
CA ARG A 116 2.97 -2.24 13.81
C ARG A 116 1.62 -1.76 13.32
N THR A 117 1.34 -1.91 12.02
CA THR A 117 0.02 -1.64 11.42
C THR A 117 -1.09 -2.43 12.11
N LYS A 118 -0.90 -3.75 12.31
CA LYS A 118 -1.89 -4.59 13.01
C LYS A 118 -2.11 -4.16 14.46
N ARG A 119 -1.06 -3.86 15.21
CA ARG A 119 -1.17 -3.40 16.60
C ARG A 119 -1.95 -2.08 16.72
N LEU A 120 -1.70 -1.13 15.82
CA LEU A 120 -2.43 0.13 15.79
C LEU A 120 -3.89 -0.09 15.39
N ALA A 121 -4.15 -0.92 14.38
CA ALA A 121 -5.50 -1.28 13.99
C ALA A 121 -6.29 -1.91 15.15
N GLN A 122 -5.70 -2.86 15.87
CA GLN A 122 -6.31 -3.49 17.04
C GLN A 122 -6.61 -2.47 18.16
N ALA A 123 -5.70 -1.51 18.41
CA ALA A 123 -5.88 -0.49 19.43
C ALA A 123 -7.09 0.42 19.17
N ILE A 124 -7.51 0.58 17.91
CA ILE A 124 -8.68 1.36 17.50
C ILE A 124 -9.92 0.50 17.20
N GLY A 125 -9.86 -0.81 17.49
CA GLY A 125 -10.97 -1.75 17.30
C GLY A 125 -11.15 -2.29 15.87
N VAL A 126 -10.18 -2.06 14.97
CA VAL A 126 -10.15 -2.72 13.65
C VAL A 126 -9.55 -4.11 13.82
N ALA A 127 -10.32 -5.14 13.45
CA ALA A 127 -9.92 -6.52 13.65
C ALA A 127 -8.79 -6.93 12.71
N THR A 128 -7.90 -7.79 13.21
CA THR A 128 -6.82 -8.45 12.46
C THR A 128 -6.81 -9.93 12.78
N ALA A 129 -6.19 -10.76 11.96
CA ALA A 129 -5.94 -12.14 12.31
C ALA A 129 -5.02 -12.23 13.53
N ASP A 130 -5.19 -13.29 14.36
CA ASP A 130 -4.30 -13.53 15.48
C ASP A 130 -2.89 -13.87 14.98
N SER A 131 -1.89 -13.32 15.66
CA SER A 131 -0.50 -13.42 15.24
C SER A 131 0.46 -13.45 16.41
N MET A 132 1.66 -13.99 16.20
CA MET A 132 2.75 -13.94 17.16
C MET A 132 4.09 -13.73 16.46
N VAL A 133 4.96 -12.95 17.08
CA VAL A 133 6.36 -12.81 16.64
C VAL A 133 7.09 -14.11 16.90
N LEU A 134 7.92 -14.51 15.94
CA LEU A 134 8.79 -15.67 16.04
C LEU A 134 10.21 -15.20 16.33
N THR A 135 10.86 -15.86 17.29
CA THR A 135 12.27 -15.64 17.61
C THR A 135 13.16 -16.76 17.04
N GLY A 136 12.54 -17.83 16.57
CA GLY A 136 13.20 -18.96 15.94
C GLY A 136 12.28 -20.15 15.73
N PRO A 137 12.81 -21.25 15.16
CA PRO A 137 12.05 -22.48 14.94
C PRO A 137 11.51 -23.12 16.22
N GLN A 138 12.12 -22.85 17.38
CA GLN A 138 11.68 -23.33 18.69
C GLN A 138 10.29 -22.82 19.10
N ASP A 139 9.77 -21.79 18.44
CA ASP A 139 8.45 -21.23 18.72
C ASP A 139 7.30 -22.03 18.09
N LEU A 140 7.61 -23.13 17.37
CA LEU A 140 6.62 -23.97 16.66
C LEU A 140 5.48 -24.41 17.59
N ASP A 141 5.81 -25.01 18.74
CA ASP A 141 4.79 -25.55 19.63
C ASP A 141 3.83 -24.46 20.12
N GLN A 142 4.38 -23.29 20.47
CA GLN A 142 3.59 -22.13 20.89
C GLN A 142 2.72 -21.58 19.73
N ALA A 143 3.27 -21.56 18.50
CA ALA A 143 2.52 -21.15 17.33
C ALA A 143 1.36 -22.10 17.03
N LEU A 144 1.59 -23.42 17.13
CA LEU A 144 0.55 -24.44 16.94
C LEU A 144 -0.53 -24.39 18.01
N GLU A 145 -0.16 -24.15 19.28
CA GLU A 145 -1.11 -23.99 20.37
C GLU A 145 -2.01 -22.79 20.16
N ARG A 146 -1.43 -21.64 19.80
CA ARG A 146 -2.14 -20.36 19.71
C ARG A 146 -2.90 -20.18 18.39
N LEU A 147 -2.26 -20.44 17.25
CA LEU A 147 -2.77 -20.06 15.93
C LEU A 147 -3.46 -21.23 15.21
N LYS A 148 -3.11 -22.48 15.56
CA LYS A 148 -3.53 -23.71 14.88
C LYS A 148 -3.03 -23.80 13.42
N LEU A 149 -3.13 -24.96 12.83
CA LEU A 149 -2.88 -25.18 11.41
C LEU A 149 -4.19 -25.05 10.60
N PRO A 150 -4.14 -24.56 9.39
CA PRO A 150 -2.98 -23.96 8.76
C PRO A 150 -2.69 -22.56 9.32
N LEU A 151 -1.42 -22.17 9.31
CA LEU A 151 -0.97 -20.80 9.60
C LEU A 151 -0.11 -20.26 8.44
N ILE A 152 0.26 -18.99 8.49
CA ILE A 152 1.18 -18.38 7.54
C ILE A 152 2.34 -17.72 8.29
N VAL A 153 3.57 -17.96 7.83
CA VAL A 153 4.77 -17.28 8.32
C VAL A 153 5.12 -16.16 7.35
N LYS A 154 5.42 -14.99 7.89
CA LYS A 154 5.63 -13.75 7.11
C LYS A 154 6.82 -12.94 7.65
N PRO A 155 7.58 -12.29 6.79
CA PRO A 155 8.42 -11.16 7.17
C PRO A 155 7.54 -9.95 7.48
N ALA A 156 7.97 -9.08 8.41
CA ALA A 156 7.17 -7.93 8.85
C ALA A 156 7.15 -6.78 7.83
N THR A 157 8.29 -6.53 7.14
CA THR A 157 8.51 -5.31 6.35
C THR A 157 8.73 -5.55 4.86
N GLN A 158 8.45 -6.77 4.36
CA GLN A 158 8.56 -7.08 2.94
C GLN A 158 7.23 -6.93 2.20
N GLY A 159 7.27 -6.34 0.99
CA GLY A 159 6.15 -6.24 0.08
C GLY A 159 5.95 -7.51 -0.77
N SER A 160 4.92 -7.50 -1.60
CA SER A 160 4.70 -8.45 -2.71
C SER A 160 4.79 -9.93 -2.37
N SER A 161 4.44 -10.30 -1.14
CA SER A 161 4.45 -11.69 -0.64
C SER A 161 5.84 -12.36 -0.61
N VAL A 162 6.93 -11.60 -0.72
CA VAL A 162 8.30 -12.12 -0.62
C VAL A 162 8.52 -12.75 0.76
N GLY A 163 9.07 -13.94 0.82
CA GLY A 163 9.36 -14.67 2.07
C GLY A 163 8.14 -15.21 2.82
N MET A 164 6.93 -15.05 2.30
CA MET A 164 5.72 -15.56 2.92
C MET A 164 5.50 -17.05 2.60
N SER A 165 5.15 -17.85 3.60
CA SER A 165 4.89 -19.28 3.42
C SER A 165 3.70 -19.76 4.24
N LYS A 166 2.76 -20.45 3.59
CA LYS A 166 1.67 -21.17 4.25
C LYS A 166 2.20 -22.47 4.84
N VAL A 167 1.94 -22.69 6.11
CA VAL A 167 2.29 -23.91 6.85
C VAL A 167 1.02 -24.73 7.03
N GLU A 168 0.94 -25.87 6.35
CA GLU A 168 -0.19 -26.80 6.44
C GLU A 168 0.11 -27.97 7.40
N ARG A 169 1.39 -28.27 7.62
CA ARG A 169 1.89 -29.34 8.49
C ARG A 169 3.03 -28.79 9.36
N ALA A 170 3.16 -29.30 10.58
CA ALA A 170 4.18 -28.85 11.54
C ALA A 170 5.62 -28.95 10.97
N GLU A 171 5.90 -29.97 10.17
CA GLU A 171 7.20 -30.19 9.53
C GLU A 171 7.60 -29.11 8.52
N ASP A 172 6.66 -28.35 7.97
CA ASP A 172 6.92 -27.29 7.00
C ASP A 172 7.31 -25.94 7.68
N PHE A 173 7.18 -25.85 9.03
CA PHE A 173 7.38 -24.61 9.78
C PHE A 173 8.82 -24.08 9.72
N LEU A 174 9.81 -24.97 9.86
CA LEU A 174 11.21 -24.58 9.81
C LEU A 174 11.57 -23.91 8.48
N ALA A 175 11.20 -24.52 7.37
CA ALA A 175 11.46 -23.97 6.04
C ALA A 175 10.72 -22.63 5.83
N ALA A 176 9.49 -22.50 6.35
CA ALA A 176 8.74 -21.25 6.30
C ALA A 176 9.40 -20.15 7.11
N TYR A 177 9.91 -20.46 8.32
CA TYR A 177 10.65 -19.52 9.14
C TYR A 177 11.95 -19.04 8.45
N GLU A 178 12.76 -19.99 7.94
CA GLU A 178 14.02 -19.69 7.26
C GLU A 178 13.80 -18.83 6.01
N ALA A 179 12.76 -19.09 5.23
CA ALA A 179 12.42 -18.29 4.06
C ALA A 179 12.07 -16.82 4.42
N ALA A 180 11.35 -16.61 5.52
CA ALA A 180 11.02 -15.27 6.00
C ALA A 180 12.24 -14.58 6.63
N ALA A 181 13.03 -15.30 7.45
CA ALA A 181 14.23 -14.79 8.11
C ALA A 181 15.38 -14.46 7.14
N ALA A 182 15.37 -15.04 5.94
CA ALA A 182 16.35 -14.70 4.90
C ALA A 182 16.17 -13.29 4.32
N VAL A 183 14.99 -12.66 4.52
CA VAL A 183 14.63 -11.38 3.90
C VAL A 183 14.22 -10.29 4.91
N ASP A 184 14.07 -10.63 6.20
CA ASP A 184 13.68 -9.68 7.25
C ASP A 184 14.18 -10.15 8.62
N ASP A 185 14.60 -9.21 9.46
CA ASP A 185 15.00 -9.48 10.84
C ASP A 185 13.80 -9.79 11.75
N VAL A 186 12.58 -9.39 11.36
CA VAL A 186 11.36 -9.59 12.14
C VAL A 186 10.42 -10.53 11.40
N VAL A 187 10.29 -11.75 11.94
CA VAL A 187 9.40 -12.80 11.42
C VAL A 187 8.24 -12.99 12.36
N PHE A 188 7.05 -13.24 11.83
CA PHE A 188 5.85 -13.56 12.60
C PHE A 188 5.01 -14.65 11.94
N ALA A 189 4.29 -15.40 12.76
CA ALA A 189 3.24 -16.30 12.32
C ALA A 189 1.88 -15.66 12.51
N GLU A 190 0.96 -16.00 11.63
CA GLU A 190 -0.42 -15.50 11.65
C GLU A 190 -1.38 -16.63 11.32
N GLN A 191 -2.57 -16.61 11.92
CA GLN A 191 -3.66 -17.52 11.58
C GLN A 191 -4.00 -17.40 10.09
N TRP A 192 -4.11 -18.56 9.42
CA TRP A 192 -4.55 -18.59 8.02
C TRP A 192 -6.04 -18.30 7.91
N ILE A 193 -6.39 -17.26 7.16
CA ILE A 193 -7.78 -16.88 6.90
C ILE A 193 -8.22 -17.41 5.54
N THR A 194 -9.47 -17.92 5.46
CA THR A 194 -9.96 -18.67 4.29
C THR A 194 -11.13 -18.01 3.57
N GLY A 195 -11.60 -16.85 4.02
CA GLY A 195 -12.72 -16.14 3.40
C GLY A 195 -12.31 -15.30 2.18
N GLY A 196 -13.21 -14.44 1.73
CA GLY A 196 -12.96 -13.56 0.58
C GLY A 196 -11.88 -12.53 0.86
N GLU A 197 -11.08 -12.23 -0.14
CA GLU A 197 -10.08 -11.16 -0.11
C GLU A 197 -10.68 -9.88 -0.70
N TYR A 198 -10.50 -8.77 0.00
CA TYR A 198 -11.01 -7.44 -0.37
C TYR A 198 -9.92 -6.40 -0.25
N THR A 199 -9.97 -5.44 -1.15
CA THR A 199 -9.13 -4.24 -1.05
C THR A 199 -9.98 -2.99 -1.15
N VAL A 200 -9.62 -1.96 -0.39
CA VAL A 200 -10.28 -0.66 -0.40
C VAL A 200 -9.26 0.40 -0.76
N PRO A 201 -9.27 0.89 -2.00
CA PRO A 201 -8.46 2.04 -2.37
C PRO A 201 -8.97 3.32 -1.69
N ILE A 202 -8.03 4.19 -1.34
CA ILE A 202 -8.28 5.47 -0.67
C ILE A 202 -7.64 6.58 -1.50
N LEU A 203 -8.41 7.66 -1.74
CA LEU A 203 -7.96 8.82 -2.47
C LEU A 203 -8.47 10.09 -1.79
N GLN A 204 -7.55 10.98 -1.39
CA GLN A 204 -7.85 12.28 -0.78
C GLN A 204 -8.83 12.14 0.42
N GLY A 205 -8.58 11.16 1.30
CA GLY A 205 -9.38 10.91 2.50
C GLY A 205 -10.74 10.26 2.24
N ARG A 206 -10.99 9.73 1.04
CA ARG A 206 -12.22 9.03 0.66
C ARG A 206 -11.92 7.61 0.23
N ALA A 207 -12.69 6.66 0.72
CA ALA A 207 -12.68 5.30 0.20
C ALA A 207 -13.34 5.27 -1.18
N LEU A 208 -12.68 4.64 -2.14
CA LEU A 208 -13.25 4.26 -3.43
C LEU A 208 -13.97 2.90 -3.26
N PRO A 209 -14.76 2.47 -4.26
CA PRO A 209 -15.44 1.16 -4.20
C PRO A 209 -14.44 0.04 -3.89
N SER A 210 -14.83 -0.84 -2.98
CA SER A 210 -13.99 -2.00 -2.67
C SER A 210 -13.94 -2.97 -3.84
N ILE A 211 -12.86 -3.73 -3.92
CA ILE A 211 -12.65 -4.77 -4.92
C ILE A 211 -12.55 -6.10 -4.21
N ARG A 212 -13.32 -7.10 -4.67
CA ARG A 212 -13.14 -8.49 -4.26
C ARG A 212 -12.19 -9.17 -5.23
N ILE A 213 -11.19 -9.86 -4.68
CA ILE A 213 -10.15 -10.57 -5.43
C ILE A 213 -10.45 -12.07 -5.34
N GLU A 214 -10.54 -12.74 -6.48
CA GLU A 214 -10.66 -14.19 -6.59
C GLU A 214 -9.47 -14.75 -7.38
N THR A 215 -8.57 -15.43 -6.70
CA THR A 215 -7.44 -16.11 -7.33
C THR A 215 -7.62 -17.62 -7.30
N PRO A 216 -7.28 -18.36 -8.38
CA PRO A 216 -7.28 -19.82 -8.36
C PRO A 216 -6.13 -20.39 -7.54
N LYS A 217 -5.13 -19.59 -7.17
CA LYS A 217 -4.02 -20.00 -6.31
C LYS A 217 -4.43 -20.08 -4.84
N LYS A 218 -3.56 -20.72 -4.03
CA LYS A 218 -3.73 -20.80 -2.56
C LYS A 218 -3.75 -19.43 -1.90
N PHE A 219 -3.07 -18.43 -2.48
CA PHE A 219 -3.12 -17.02 -2.05
C PHE A 219 -2.69 -16.08 -3.19
N TYR A 220 -2.99 -14.80 -3.04
CA TYR A 220 -2.72 -13.73 -4.00
C TYR A 220 -1.27 -13.29 -3.90
N ASP A 221 -0.37 -14.03 -4.54
CA ASP A 221 1.08 -13.82 -4.56
C ASP A 221 1.51 -12.81 -5.66
N TYR A 222 2.82 -12.51 -5.71
CA TYR A 222 3.42 -11.60 -6.68
C TYR A 222 3.07 -11.96 -8.12
N GLU A 223 3.13 -13.25 -8.46
CA GLU A 223 2.79 -13.73 -9.81
C GLU A 223 1.31 -13.51 -10.13
N ALA A 224 0.41 -13.78 -9.15
CA ALA A 224 -1.02 -13.54 -9.31
C ALA A 224 -1.38 -12.05 -9.40
N LYS A 225 -0.56 -11.17 -8.78
CA LYS A 225 -0.74 -9.71 -8.79
C LYS A 225 -0.40 -9.07 -10.14
N TYR A 226 0.65 -9.54 -10.81
CA TYR A 226 1.26 -8.80 -11.91
C TYR A 226 1.37 -9.54 -13.24
N PHE A 227 1.32 -10.88 -13.23
CA PHE A 227 1.66 -11.67 -14.42
C PHE A 227 0.60 -12.69 -14.82
N ARG A 228 -0.50 -12.82 -14.08
CA ARG A 228 -1.56 -13.80 -14.38
C ARG A 228 -2.87 -13.12 -14.75
N ASP A 229 -3.51 -13.67 -15.81
CA ASP A 229 -4.81 -13.21 -16.30
C ASP A 229 -6.00 -14.02 -15.73
N ASP A 230 -5.74 -15.05 -14.89
CA ASP A 230 -6.78 -15.90 -14.30
C ASP A 230 -7.30 -15.41 -12.94
N THR A 231 -6.71 -14.36 -12.38
CA THR A 231 -7.24 -13.64 -11.21
C THR A 231 -8.44 -12.81 -11.62
N LYS A 232 -9.56 -12.98 -10.92
CA LYS A 232 -10.79 -12.21 -11.18
C LYS A 232 -10.93 -11.08 -10.16
N TYR A 233 -11.25 -9.90 -10.67
CA TYR A 233 -11.48 -8.69 -9.89
C TYR A 233 -12.93 -8.25 -10.04
N HIS A 234 -13.66 -8.19 -8.93
CA HIS A 234 -15.03 -7.69 -8.89
C HIS A 234 -15.03 -6.28 -8.32
N CYS A 235 -15.28 -5.29 -9.16
CA CYS A 235 -15.31 -3.87 -8.79
C CYS A 235 -16.60 -3.21 -9.31
N PRO A 236 -17.52 -2.74 -8.43
CA PRO A 236 -17.53 -2.92 -6.97
C PRO A 236 -17.57 -4.39 -6.53
N SER A 237 -17.16 -4.65 -5.28
CA SER A 237 -16.93 -6.02 -4.73
C SER A 237 -18.16 -6.93 -4.68
N GLY A 238 -19.36 -6.37 -4.83
CA GLY A 238 -20.63 -7.09 -4.71
C GLY A 238 -21.13 -7.22 -3.26
N LEU A 239 -20.50 -6.58 -2.29
CA LEU A 239 -21.01 -6.46 -0.93
C LEU A 239 -22.34 -5.68 -0.89
N SER A 240 -23.18 -5.95 0.10
CA SER A 240 -24.35 -5.10 0.36
C SER A 240 -23.91 -3.68 0.74
N ALA A 241 -24.74 -2.68 0.48
CA ALA A 241 -24.40 -1.28 0.79
C ALA A 241 -23.97 -1.05 2.27
N PRO A 242 -24.61 -1.67 3.30
CA PRO A 242 -24.14 -1.57 4.66
C PRO A 242 -22.77 -2.23 4.89
N ALA A 243 -22.49 -3.38 4.25
CA ALA A 243 -21.20 -4.08 4.39
C ALA A 243 -20.09 -3.30 3.67
N GLU A 244 -20.36 -2.74 2.49
CA GLU A 244 -19.44 -1.86 1.76
C GLU A 244 -19.08 -0.64 2.59
N GLN A 245 -20.08 0.05 3.16
CA GLN A 245 -19.84 1.21 4.04
C GLN A 245 -19.05 0.84 5.29
N HIS A 246 -19.33 -0.33 5.89
CA HIS A 246 -18.59 -0.80 7.04
C HIS A 246 -17.12 -1.06 6.69
N LEU A 247 -16.85 -1.76 5.59
CA LEU A 247 -15.50 -2.03 5.11
C LEU A 247 -14.74 -0.74 4.79
N ALA A 248 -15.39 0.22 4.12
CA ALA A 248 -14.84 1.54 3.84
C ALA A 248 -14.46 2.29 5.13
N ASN A 249 -15.31 2.26 6.15
CA ASN A 249 -15.03 2.91 7.44
C ASN A 249 -13.84 2.26 8.17
N LEU A 250 -13.72 0.93 8.14
CA LEU A 250 -12.57 0.20 8.70
C LEU A 250 -11.28 0.57 7.96
N ALA A 251 -11.32 0.64 6.63
CA ALA A 251 -10.18 1.02 5.80
C ALA A 251 -9.69 2.44 6.13
N LEU A 252 -10.59 3.41 6.19
CA LEU A 252 -10.26 4.79 6.53
C LEU A 252 -9.72 4.91 7.95
N ALA A 253 -10.31 4.20 8.92
CA ALA A 253 -9.85 4.21 10.31
C ALA A 253 -8.44 3.61 10.45
N ALA A 254 -8.16 2.48 9.77
CA ALA A 254 -6.85 1.85 9.78
C ALA A 254 -5.78 2.72 9.09
N PHE A 255 -6.14 3.36 7.97
CA PHE A 255 -5.27 4.25 7.22
C PHE A 255 -4.89 5.49 8.04
N ASP A 256 -5.86 6.10 8.71
CA ASP A 256 -5.64 7.24 9.62
C ASP A 256 -4.78 6.85 10.83
N ALA A 257 -5.05 5.69 11.46
CA ALA A 257 -4.29 5.20 12.61
C ALA A 257 -2.82 4.92 12.28
N ALA A 258 -2.53 4.49 11.06
CA ALA A 258 -1.16 4.33 10.57
C ALA A 258 -0.48 5.68 10.27
N GLY A 259 -1.21 6.80 10.29
CA GLY A 259 -0.72 8.10 9.86
C GLY A 259 -0.49 8.17 8.35
N ALA A 260 -1.17 7.32 7.58
CA ALA A 260 -1.11 7.34 6.13
C ALA A 260 -2.00 8.48 5.59
N GLU A 261 -1.56 9.08 4.48
CA GLU A 261 -2.17 10.30 3.94
C GLU A 261 -2.27 10.25 2.41
N GLY A 262 -3.12 11.14 1.88
CA GLY A 262 -3.24 11.42 0.46
C GLY A 262 -3.93 10.32 -0.34
N TRP A 263 -3.27 9.20 -0.56
CA TRP A 263 -3.79 8.05 -1.29
C TRP A 263 -3.13 6.76 -0.83
N GLY A 264 -3.74 5.64 -1.14
CA GLY A 264 -3.24 4.32 -0.77
C GLY A 264 -4.31 3.26 -0.87
N ARG A 265 -4.10 2.14 -0.17
CA ARG A 265 -4.97 0.98 -0.18
C ARG A 265 -4.91 0.25 1.16
N ALA A 266 -6.06 -0.20 1.65
CA ALA A 266 -6.15 -1.08 2.81
C ALA A 266 -6.69 -2.45 2.35
N ASP A 267 -5.98 -3.53 2.71
CA ASP A 267 -6.27 -4.88 2.27
C ASP A 267 -6.83 -5.71 3.43
N PHE A 268 -7.87 -6.49 3.14
CA PHE A 268 -8.63 -7.27 4.12
C PHE A 268 -8.86 -8.70 3.65
N MET A 269 -8.91 -9.62 4.60
CA MET A 269 -9.52 -10.94 4.39
C MET A 269 -10.76 -11.07 5.27
N ALA A 270 -11.83 -11.66 4.74
CA ALA A 270 -12.97 -12.03 5.58
C ALA A 270 -12.69 -13.35 6.32
N ASP A 271 -13.08 -13.45 7.58
CA ASP A 271 -13.10 -14.73 8.27
C ASP A 271 -14.28 -15.60 7.86
N ALA A 272 -14.43 -16.80 8.45
CA ALA A 272 -15.51 -17.73 8.13
C ALA A 272 -16.91 -17.18 8.44
N THR A 273 -17.02 -16.11 9.23
CA THR A 273 -18.30 -15.43 9.54
C THR A 273 -18.57 -14.23 8.62
N GLY A 274 -17.62 -13.91 7.74
CA GLY A 274 -17.67 -12.73 6.86
C GLY A 274 -17.15 -11.45 7.51
N ARG A 275 -16.54 -11.51 8.70
CA ARG A 275 -15.96 -10.34 9.38
C ARG A 275 -14.65 -9.93 8.70
N PRO A 276 -14.50 -8.65 8.31
CA PRO A 276 -13.24 -8.17 7.72
C PRO A 276 -12.11 -8.14 8.75
N LEU A 277 -10.94 -8.66 8.37
CA LEU A 277 -9.71 -8.65 9.13
C LEU A 277 -8.65 -7.91 8.31
N LEU A 278 -8.09 -6.83 8.84
CA LEU A 278 -7.04 -6.07 8.15
C LEU A 278 -5.79 -6.91 7.97
N LEU A 279 -5.28 -6.95 6.75
CA LEU A 279 -4.01 -7.57 6.39
C LEU A 279 -2.86 -6.56 6.46
N GLU A 280 -2.97 -5.50 5.69
CA GLU A 280 -1.92 -4.49 5.52
C GLU A 280 -2.49 -3.17 4.95
N ILE A 281 -1.65 -2.12 5.02
CA ILE A 281 -1.85 -0.85 4.35
C ILE A 281 -0.73 -0.67 3.35
N ASN A 282 -1.08 -0.26 2.12
CA ASN A 282 -0.14 0.04 1.06
C ASN A 282 -0.21 1.54 0.75
N THR A 283 0.90 2.25 0.92
CA THR A 283 0.99 3.72 0.80
C THR A 283 1.42 4.21 -0.58
N VAL A 284 1.97 3.34 -1.43
CA VAL A 284 2.30 3.63 -2.84
C VAL A 284 1.86 2.45 -3.71
N PRO A 285 0.53 2.24 -3.87
CA PRO A 285 0.04 1.11 -4.66
C PRO A 285 0.40 1.26 -6.14
N GLY A 286 0.48 0.12 -6.85
CA GLY A 286 0.79 0.07 -8.27
C GLY A 286 -0.17 0.91 -9.12
N MET A 287 0.36 1.45 -10.22
CA MET A 287 -0.34 2.33 -11.17
C MET A 287 -0.21 1.80 -12.61
N THR A 288 -0.40 0.49 -12.78
CA THR A 288 -0.51 -0.15 -14.09
C THR A 288 -1.98 -0.35 -14.48
N ASP A 289 -2.25 -0.78 -15.70
CA ASP A 289 -3.62 -1.05 -16.19
C ASP A 289 -4.37 -2.11 -15.36
N HIS A 290 -3.64 -3.05 -14.75
CA HIS A 290 -4.18 -4.11 -13.88
C HIS A 290 -4.25 -3.71 -12.41
N SER A 291 -3.79 -2.50 -12.07
CA SER A 291 -3.70 -2.07 -10.67
C SER A 291 -5.06 -1.72 -10.08
N LEU A 292 -5.22 -2.03 -8.80
CA LEU A 292 -6.51 -1.99 -8.10
C LEU A 292 -7.02 -0.56 -7.85
N VAL A 293 -6.11 0.40 -7.60
CA VAL A 293 -6.52 1.81 -7.41
C VAL A 293 -7.08 2.42 -8.70
N PRO A 294 -6.42 2.29 -9.87
CA PRO A 294 -7.01 2.70 -11.15
C PRO A 294 -8.34 2.02 -11.46
N MET A 295 -8.47 0.73 -11.13
CA MET A 295 -9.72 -0.02 -11.33
C MET A 295 -10.89 0.57 -10.52
N ALA A 296 -10.68 0.82 -9.23
CA ALA A 296 -11.71 1.41 -8.35
C ALA A 296 -12.04 2.86 -8.75
N ALA A 297 -11.04 3.65 -9.15
CA ALA A 297 -11.25 5.01 -9.63
C ALA A 297 -12.12 5.04 -10.87
N ARG A 298 -11.85 4.16 -11.84
CA ARG A 298 -12.65 4.02 -13.07
C ARG A 298 -14.10 3.63 -12.78
N ALA A 299 -14.35 2.80 -11.76
CA ALA A 299 -15.71 2.41 -11.36
C ALA A 299 -16.58 3.58 -10.86
N VAL A 300 -15.97 4.70 -10.47
CA VAL A 300 -16.66 5.95 -10.07
C VAL A 300 -16.46 7.09 -11.06
N GLY A 301 -16.03 6.79 -12.29
CA GLY A 301 -15.91 7.77 -13.37
C GLY A 301 -14.65 8.64 -13.31
N ILE A 302 -13.63 8.25 -12.52
CA ILE A 302 -12.31 8.87 -12.48
C ILE A 302 -11.41 8.09 -13.44
N ASP A 303 -11.04 8.69 -14.57
CA ASP A 303 -10.10 8.09 -15.51
C ASP A 303 -8.66 8.10 -14.94
N PHE A 304 -7.74 7.48 -15.66
CA PHE A 304 -6.35 7.32 -15.19
C PHE A 304 -5.61 8.66 -15.08
N GLU A 305 -5.83 9.54 -16.04
CA GLU A 305 -5.24 10.88 -16.07
C GLU A 305 -5.74 11.73 -14.90
N GLU A 306 -7.04 11.69 -14.62
CA GLU A 306 -7.64 12.38 -13.47
C GLU A 306 -7.16 11.78 -12.14
N LEU A 307 -7.00 10.46 -12.07
CA LEU A 307 -6.44 9.80 -10.90
C LEU A 307 -5.00 10.27 -10.64
N CYS A 308 -4.13 10.27 -11.65
CA CYS A 308 -2.74 10.74 -11.52
C CYS A 308 -2.69 12.21 -11.08
N TRP A 309 -3.57 13.05 -11.63
CA TRP A 309 -3.72 14.44 -11.22
C TRP A 309 -4.10 14.57 -9.75
N ARG A 310 -5.14 13.86 -9.29
CA ARG A 310 -5.62 13.91 -7.90
C ARG A 310 -4.59 13.37 -6.90
N VAL A 311 -3.81 12.38 -7.30
CA VAL A 311 -2.68 11.93 -6.48
C VAL A 311 -1.62 13.03 -6.42
N LEU A 312 -1.31 13.70 -7.53
CA LEU A 312 -0.36 14.81 -7.54
C LEU A 312 -0.81 15.97 -6.64
N GLU A 313 -2.12 16.28 -6.59
CA GLU A 313 -2.69 17.28 -5.70
C GLU A 313 -2.37 17.01 -4.21
N THR A 314 -2.19 15.74 -3.80
CA THR A 314 -1.85 15.40 -2.42
C THR A 314 -0.50 15.98 -1.98
N SER A 315 0.39 16.30 -2.93
CA SER A 315 1.69 16.93 -2.63
C SER A 315 1.57 18.35 -2.04
N PHE A 316 0.44 19.03 -2.22
CA PHE A 316 0.22 20.37 -1.65
C PHE A 316 -0.03 20.36 -0.14
N THR A 317 -0.50 19.28 0.43
CA THR A 317 -0.69 19.15 1.88
C THR A 317 0.63 19.21 2.65
N ARG A 318 1.76 19.01 1.96
CA ARG A 318 3.13 18.99 2.50
C ARG A 318 3.92 20.26 2.28
N GLN A 319 3.36 21.27 1.64
CA GLN A 319 4.01 22.57 1.58
C GLN A 319 4.04 23.19 2.98
N LYS A 320 5.25 23.36 3.55
CA LYS A 320 5.45 24.21 4.73
C LYS A 320 5.00 25.61 4.36
N ALA A 321 4.11 26.17 5.20
CA ALA A 321 3.66 27.55 5.09
C ALA A 321 4.81 28.54 5.26
#